data_2137b9909bfdd9c7f879076874bf6f2f
#
_entry.id   2137b9909bfdd9c7f879076874bf6f2f
#
_cell.length_a   1.000
_cell.length_b   1.000
_cell.length_c   1.000
_cell.angle_alpha   90.00
_cell.angle_beta   90.00
_cell.angle_gamma   90.00
#
_symmetry.space_group_name_H-M   'P 1'
#
loop_
_entity.id
_entity.type
_entity.pdbx_description
1 polymer ?
#
loop_
_entity_poly.entity_id
_entity_poly.type
_entity_poly.pdbx_seq_one_letter_code
_entity_poly.pdbx_strand_id
1 'polypeptide(L)'
;CLPHCPTYRVTGDERRSPRGRIALMRAVERDGAAPDQDWYDAFDTCVGCLGCETACPSAVPYGYLINATRSAITSERRPPFKLLVGLRLLSWPRLLRWGSKAIAVVQRLGLLRRTGLLPDRIPFRSQRAKNPGSRNLRSGEPAEVVLFTGCVMDVWQPSVHAAVIDVLNAAGIAVERSGDAAGCCGALHEHAGLTDDAVSHALRVTAALSDGRPVLVDSAGCGAALKHYGRLLGSKAANEFSSRVYDIHEWCVDDSRVSSLVASVEGRTGRPIVVVQDPCHLRHDQKCHDSVRDLLRPIADLIELDDEGLCCGAGGAYQLLQPDLAQAARDRKVASVHRAIRSESSVTLA
;
A
#
# COMPACT_ATOMS: atom_id res chain seq x y z
N CYS A 1 -21.21 3.44 -7.69
CA CYS A 1 -19.78 3.35 -8.06
C CYS A 1 -19.22 4.65 -8.66
N LEU A 2 -20.04 5.45 -9.40
CA LEU A 2 -19.56 6.71 -10.00
C LEU A 2 -19.00 7.70 -8.97
N PRO A 3 -19.71 8.01 -7.86
CA PRO A 3 -19.20 8.94 -6.85
C PRO A 3 -17.88 8.51 -6.20
N HIS A 4 -17.60 7.21 -6.18
CA HIS A 4 -16.38 6.66 -5.57
C HIS A 4 -15.20 6.55 -6.53
N CYS A 5 -15.39 6.85 -7.83
CA CYS A 5 -14.32 6.79 -8.81
C CYS A 5 -13.56 8.14 -8.89
N PRO A 6 -12.29 8.21 -8.49
CA PRO A 6 -11.54 9.46 -8.52
C PRO A 6 -11.37 9.98 -9.95
N THR A 7 -11.13 9.11 -10.92
CA THR A 7 -10.98 9.49 -12.33
C THR A 7 -12.26 10.10 -12.90
N TYR A 8 -13.40 9.44 -12.68
CA TYR A 8 -14.69 9.97 -13.11
C TYR A 8 -15.03 11.32 -12.46
N ARG A 9 -14.74 11.46 -11.16
CA ARG A 9 -14.98 12.72 -10.41
C ARG A 9 -14.16 13.90 -10.95
N VAL A 10 -13.00 13.64 -11.54
CA VAL A 10 -12.16 14.69 -12.14
C VAL A 10 -12.58 14.97 -13.57
N THR A 11 -12.85 13.95 -14.38
CA THR A 11 -13.03 14.10 -15.82
C THR A 11 -14.49 14.24 -16.26
N GLY A 12 -15.45 13.69 -15.49
CA GLY A 12 -16.85 13.53 -15.93
C GLY A 12 -17.02 12.53 -17.09
N ASP A 13 -15.94 11.91 -17.56
CA ASP A 13 -15.96 10.98 -18.70
C ASP A 13 -16.42 9.59 -18.24
N GLU A 14 -17.56 9.16 -18.75
CA GLU A 14 -18.17 7.87 -18.44
C GLU A 14 -17.26 6.69 -18.80
N ARG A 15 -16.49 6.77 -19.89
CA ARG A 15 -15.55 5.72 -20.32
C ARG A 15 -14.48 5.46 -19.25
N ARG A 16 -14.13 6.47 -18.46
CA ARG A 16 -13.16 6.43 -17.35
C ARG A 16 -13.81 6.07 -16.01
N SER A 17 -15.09 5.70 -16.02
CA SER A 17 -15.80 5.18 -14.86
C SER A 17 -15.67 3.65 -14.74
N PRO A 18 -15.95 3.05 -13.57
CA PRO A 18 -15.90 1.60 -13.43
C PRO A 18 -16.84 0.87 -14.38
N ARG A 19 -18.10 1.34 -14.48
CA ARG A 19 -19.09 0.72 -15.38
C ARG A 19 -18.77 0.95 -16.86
N GLY A 20 -18.24 2.12 -17.21
CA GLY A 20 -17.78 2.41 -18.56
C GLY A 20 -16.62 1.51 -18.97
N ARG A 21 -15.64 1.32 -18.09
CA ARG A 21 -14.54 0.38 -18.32
C ARG A 21 -15.02 -1.06 -18.52
N ILE A 22 -15.98 -1.53 -17.70
CA ILE A 22 -16.58 -2.86 -17.88
C ILE A 22 -17.31 -2.94 -19.25
N ALA A 23 -18.01 -1.90 -19.65
CA ALA A 23 -18.65 -1.87 -20.98
C ALA A 23 -17.61 -1.94 -22.12
N LEU A 24 -16.47 -1.23 -21.97
CA LEU A 24 -15.36 -1.28 -22.91
C LEU A 24 -14.68 -2.67 -22.96
N MET A 25 -14.51 -3.34 -21.81
CA MET A 25 -14.03 -4.74 -21.77
C MET A 25 -14.97 -5.66 -22.58
N ARG A 26 -16.29 -5.53 -22.36
CA ARG A 26 -17.29 -6.34 -23.07
C ARG A 26 -17.31 -6.09 -24.58
N ALA A 27 -17.17 -4.83 -24.99
CA ALA A 27 -17.16 -4.48 -26.42
C ALA A 27 -16.01 -5.21 -27.15
N VAL A 28 -14.83 -5.30 -26.53
CA VAL A 28 -13.71 -6.04 -27.12
C VAL A 28 -13.93 -7.55 -27.04
N GLU A 29 -14.27 -8.08 -25.86
CA GLU A 29 -14.35 -9.52 -25.62
C GLU A 29 -15.53 -10.19 -26.34
N ARG A 30 -16.71 -9.55 -26.37
CA ARG A 30 -17.95 -10.14 -26.91
C ARG A 30 -18.26 -9.68 -28.33
N ASP A 31 -18.05 -8.39 -28.59
CA ASP A 31 -18.49 -7.78 -29.80
C ASP A 31 -17.36 -7.66 -30.86
N GLY A 32 -16.13 -8.09 -30.46
CA GLY A 32 -14.96 -8.06 -31.34
C GLY A 32 -14.52 -6.65 -31.74
N ALA A 33 -14.85 -5.62 -30.94
CA ALA A 33 -14.42 -4.26 -31.20
C ALA A 33 -12.89 -4.17 -31.13
N ALA A 34 -12.28 -3.50 -32.11
CA ALA A 34 -10.83 -3.25 -32.05
C ALA A 34 -10.51 -2.16 -31.02
N PRO A 35 -9.55 -2.41 -30.08
CA PRO A 35 -9.11 -1.39 -29.14
C PRO A 35 -8.50 -0.19 -29.88
N ASP A 36 -8.98 1.00 -29.58
CA ASP A 36 -8.41 2.26 -30.02
C ASP A 36 -7.66 2.99 -28.90
N GLN A 37 -7.08 4.15 -29.17
CA GLN A 37 -6.34 4.91 -28.16
C GLN A 37 -7.24 5.35 -26.99
N ASP A 38 -8.49 5.71 -27.24
CA ASP A 38 -9.46 6.09 -26.20
C ASP A 38 -9.77 4.91 -25.27
N TRP A 39 -9.82 3.70 -25.84
CA TRP A 39 -9.98 2.46 -25.05
C TRP A 39 -8.79 2.25 -24.11
N TYR A 40 -7.55 2.34 -24.61
CA TYR A 40 -6.36 2.21 -23.78
C TYR A 40 -6.31 3.29 -22.68
N ASP A 41 -6.59 4.54 -23.02
CA ASP A 41 -6.59 5.66 -22.07
C ASP A 41 -7.60 5.47 -20.93
N ALA A 42 -8.74 4.82 -21.20
CA ALA A 42 -9.72 4.49 -20.17
C ALA A 42 -9.11 3.59 -19.08
N PHE A 43 -8.28 2.61 -19.44
CA PHE A 43 -7.65 1.69 -18.48
C PHE A 43 -6.38 2.28 -17.84
N ASP A 44 -5.58 3.03 -18.59
CA ASP A 44 -4.38 3.68 -18.11
C ASP A 44 -4.68 4.74 -17.04
N THR A 45 -5.84 5.38 -17.11
CA THR A 45 -6.30 6.36 -16.15
C THR A 45 -6.94 5.76 -14.89
N CYS A 46 -7.05 4.43 -14.77
CA CYS A 46 -7.54 3.81 -13.54
C CYS A 46 -6.46 3.77 -12.45
N VAL A 47 -6.71 4.37 -11.29
CA VAL A 47 -5.74 4.38 -10.18
C VAL A 47 -5.66 3.04 -9.42
N GLY A 48 -6.63 2.13 -9.60
CA GLY A 48 -6.69 0.85 -8.89
C GLY A 48 -7.06 0.96 -7.41
N CYS A 49 -7.81 1.98 -7.00
CA CYS A 49 -8.15 2.23 -5.59
C CYS A 49 -9.23 1.30 -5.01
N LEU A 50 -9.95 0.56 -5.85
CA LEU A 50 -11.02 -0.38 -5.50
C LEU A 50 -12.24 0.19 -4.76
N GLY A 51 -12.35 1.50 -4.58
CA GLY A 51 -13.53 2.12 -3.97
C GLY A 51 -14.84 1.85 -4.72
N CYS A 52 -14.77 1.57 -6.02
CA CYS A 52 -15.92 1.16 -6.82
C CYS A 52 -16.39 -0.27 -6.52
N GLU A 53 -15.48 -1.15 -6.12
CA GLU A 53 -15.78 -2.54 -5.77
C GLU A 53 -16.56 -2.61 -4.45
N THR A 54 -16.05 -1.92 -3.42
CA THR A 54 -16.74 -1.81 -2.12
C THR A 54 -18.12 -1.17 -2.26
N ALA A 55 -18.27 -0.16 -3.11
CA ALA A 55 -19.54 0.55 -3.34
C ALA A 55 -20.48 -0.19 -4.33
N CYS A 56 -20.11 -1.36 -4.82
CA CYS A 56 -20.91 -2.08 -5.81
C CYS A 56 -21.94 -2.99 -5.14
N PRO A 57 -23.26 -2.75 -5.29
CA PRO A 57 -24.29 -3.62 -4.70
C PRO A 57 -24.30 -5.03 -5.34
N SER A 58 -23.75 -5.15 -6.54
CA SER A 58 -23.66 -6.44 -7.25
C SER A 58 -22.34 -7.18 -7.01
N ALA A 59 -21.50 -6.69 -6.10
CA ALA A 59 -20.22 -7.29 -5.72
C ALA A 59 -19.33 -7.67 -6.93
N VAL A 60 -19.29 -6.82 -7.98
CA VAL A 60 -18.45 -7.07 -9.16
C VAL A 60 -16.98 -7.03 -8.76
N PRO A 61 -16.18 -8.09 -9.01
CA PRO A 61 -14.77 -8.16 -8.64
C PRO A 61 -13.91 -7.30 -9.57
N TYR A 62 -14.07 -5.99 -9.45
CA TYR A 62 -13.46 -5.02 -10.37
C TYR A 62 -11.92 -5.05 -10.32
N GLY A 63 -11.35 -5.30 -9.15
CA GLY A 63 -9.89 -5.46 -8.98
C GLY A 63 -9.32 -6.57 -9.85
N TYR A 64 -10.01 -7.71 -9.91
CA TYR A 64 -9.63 -8.80 -10.81
C TYR A 64 -9.76 -8.40 -12.29
N LEU A 65 -10.88 -7.79 -12.67
CA LEU A 65 -11.14 -7.39 -14.06
C LEU A 65 -10.10 -6.40 -14.57
N ILE A 66 -9.75 -5.37 -13.79
CA ILE A 66 -8.78 -4.36 -14.21
C ILE A 66 -7.36 -4.94 -14.32
N ASN A 67 -6.94 -5.83 -13.41
CA ASN A 67 -5.63 -6.47 -13.46
C ASN A 67 -5.53 -7.43 -14.66
N ALA A 68 -6.56 -8.24 -14.91
CA ALA A 68 -6.63 -9.12 -16.09
C ALA A 68 -6.59 -8.33 -17.40
N THR A 69 -7.34 -7.23 -17.49
CA THR A 69 -7.33 -6.35 -18.67
C THR A 69 -5.95 -5.72 -18.90
N ARG A 70 -5.31 -5.23 -17.84
CA ARG A 70 -3.94 -4.68 -17.94
C ARG A 70 -2.92 -5.73 -18.34
N SER A 71 -3.06 -6.96 -17.88
CA SER A 71 -2.22 -8.08 -18.30
C SER A 71 -2.41 -8.37 -19.81
N ALA A 72 -3.64 -8.37 -20.30
CA ALA A 72 -3.92 -8.52 -21.73
C ALA A 72 -3.35 -7.34 -22.56
N ILE A 73 -3.50 -6.10 -22.08
CA ILE A 73 -2.93 -4.91 -22.75
C ILE A 73 -1.40 -5.05 -22.84
N THR A 74 -0.71 -5.49 -21.78
CA THR A 74 0.75 -5.57 -21.79
C THR A 74 1.30 -6.71 -22.63
N SER A 75 0.51 -7.72 -22.94
CA SER A 75 0.89 -8.78 -23.89
C SER A 75 0.94 -8.26 -25.34
N GLU A 76 0.14 -7.25 -25.68
CA GLU A 76 0.07 -6.64 -27.01
C GLU A 76 0.89 -5.35 -27.10
N ARG A 77 0.86 -4.52 -26.04
CA ARG A 77 1.50 -3.21 -26.00
C ARG A 77 2.44 -3.10 -24.79
N ARG A 78 3.73 -2.95 -25.05
CA ARG A 78 4.72 -2.79 -23.98
C ARG A 78 4.46 -1.53 -23.13
N PRO A 79 4.53 -1.62 -21.80
CA PRO A 79 4.46 -0.45 -20.94
C PRO A 79 5.57 0.58 -21.26
N PRO A 80 5.37 1.85 -20.87
CA PRO A 80 6.39 2.88 -21.07
C PRO A 80 7.75 2.48 -20.50
N PHE A 81 8.83 2.69 -21.27
CA PHE A 81 10.20 2.31 -20.86
C PHE A 81 10.59 2.86 -19.48
N LYS A 82 10.19 4.10 -19.16
CA LYS A 82 10.45 4.72 -17.86
C LYS A 82 9.84 3.92 -16.70
N LEU A 83 8.63 3.37 -16.90
CA LEU A 83 7.96 2.53 -15.90
C LEU A 83 8.72 1.20 -15.74
N LEU A 84 9.08 0.54 -16.84
CA LEU A 84 9.83 -0.73 -16.80
C LEU A 84 11.17 -0.57 -16.07
N VAL A 85 11.93 0.49 -16.37
CA VAL A 85 13.18 0.78 -15.67
C VAL A 85 12.94 1.04 -14.19
N GLY A 86 11.93 1.86 -13.84
CA GLY A 86 11.57 2.14 -12.46
C GLY A 86 11.22 0.86 -11.68
N LEU A 87 10.36 0.01 -12.23
CA LEU A 87 9.97 -1.25 -11.60
C LEU A 87 11.15 -2.21 -11.44
N ARG A 88 12.02 -2.29 -12.46
CA ARG A 88 13.23 -3.11 -12.37
C ARG A 88 14.21 -2.62 -11.29
N LEU A 89 14.35 -1.31 -11.11
CA LEU A 89 15.14 -0.73 -10.02
C LEU A 89 14.57 -1.08 -8.65
N LEU A 90 13.24 -1.05 -8.49
CA LEU A 90 12.55 -1.42 -7.25
C LEU A 90 12.74 -2.92 -6.91
N SER A 91 12.88 -3.77 -7.93
CA SER A 91 13.11 -5.22 -7.77
C SER A 91 14.50 -5.57 -7.26
N TRP A 92 15.45 -4.61 -7.28
CA TRP A 92 16.83 -4.82 -6.87
C TRP A 92 17.16 -4.05 -5.58
N PRO A 93 17.00 -4.65 -4.37
CA PRO A 93 17.14 -3.95 -3.09
C PRO A 93 18.47 -3.22 -2.90
N ARG A 94 19.58 -3.81 -3.41
CA ARG A 94 20.91 -3.18 -3.35
C ARG A 94 20.96 -1.90 -4.17
N LEU A 95 20.45 -1.95 -5.41
CA LEU A 95 20.46 -0.80 -6.32
C LEU A 95 19.53 0.32 -5.83
N LEU A 96 18.34 -0.05 -5.32
CA LEU A 96 17.43 0.90 -4.70
C LEU A 96 18.08 1.62 -3.51
N ARG A 97 18.79 0.90 -2.65
CA ARG A 97 19.52 1.49 -1.51
C ARG A 97 20.64 2.45 -1.95
N TRP A 98 21.46 2.03 -2.90
CA TRP A 98 22.55 2.89 -3.40
C TRP A 98 22.02 4.12 -4.13
N GLY A 99 21.03 3.95 -5.01
CA GLY A 99 20.35 5.04 -5.70
C GLY A 99 19.68 6.02 -4.72
N SER A 100 19.00 5.52 -3.71
CA SER A 100 18.37 6.35 -2.68
C SER A 100 19.39 7.14 -1.85
N LYS A 101 20.56 6.56 -1.55
CA LYS A 101 21.65 7.31 -0.89
C LYS A 101 22.19 8.43 -1.77
N ALA A 102 22.38 8.17 -3.07
CA ALA A 102 22.81 9.21 -4.01
C ALA A 102 21.77 10.35 -4.07
N ILE A 103 20.47 10.02 -4.19
CA ILE A 103 19.38 11.00 -4.16
C ILE A 103 19.40 11.78 -2.82
N ALA A 104 19.59 11.10 -1.69
CA ALA A 104 19.64 11.73 -0.37
C ALA A 104 20.80 12.73 -0.24
N VAL A 105 21.94 12.47 -0.87
CA VAL A 105 23.07 13.42 -0.95
C VAL A 105 22.66 14.65 -1.77
N VAL A 106 22.10 14.44 -2.96
CA VAL A 106 21.68 15.54 -3.86
C VAL A 106 20.59 16.41 -3.22
N GLN A 107 19.66 15.79 -2.45
CA GLN A 107 18.67 16.53 -1.65
C GLN A 107 19.33 17.42 -0.59
N ARG A 108 20.37 16.91 0.10
CA ARG A 108 21.09 17.69 1.13
C ARG A 108 21.92 18.84 0.56
N LEU A 109 22.39 18.68 -0.67
CA LEU A 109 23.09 19.75 -1.41
C LEU A 109 22.12 20.81 -1.98
N GLY A 110 20.80 20.64 -1.80
CA GLY A 110 19.81 21.58 -2.32
C GLY A 110 19.63 21.56 -3.85
N LEU A 111 20.25 20.60 -4.54
CA LEU A 111 20.24 20.51 -6.01
C LEU A 111 18.96 19.88 -6.58
N LEU A 112 18.17 19.18 -5.76
CA LEU A 112 16.89 18.59 -6.16
C LEU A 112 15.75 19.55 -5.82
N ARG A 113 15.01 19.99 -6.85
CA ARG A 113 13.76 20.72 -6.64
C ARG A 113 12.75 19.77 -5.95
N ARG A 114 11.98 20.29 -4.99
CA ARG A 114 10.87 19.55 -4.36
C ARG A 114 9.80 19.27 -5.43
N THR A 115 9.81 18.06 -5.95
CA THR A 115 8.89 17.64 -7.03
C THR A 115 7.60 17.01 -6.50
N GLY A 116 7.50 16.79 -5.18
CA GLY A 116 6.39 16.04 -4.57
C GLY A 116 6.39 14.53 -4.89
N LEU A 117 7.35 14.06 -5.69
CA LEU A 117 7.47 12.65 -6.11
C LEU A 117 8.34 11.82 -5.16
N LEU A 118 9.22 12.48 -4.43
CA LEU A 118 10.12 11.89 -3.46
C LEU A 118 9.83 12.47 -2.08
N PRO A 119 10.05 11.69 -1.00
CA PRO A 119 10.01 12.24 0.34
C PRO A 119 10.92 13.47 0.46
N ASP A 120 10.51 14.47 1.22
CA ASP A 120 11.31 15.70 1.42
C ASP A 120 12.72 15.43 1.91
N ARG A 121 12.90 14.35 2.66
CA ARG A 121 14.21 13.83 3.09
C ARG A 121 14.21 12.31 3.07
N ILE A 122 15.01 11.73 2.20
CA ILE A 122 15.33 10.30 2.23
C ILE A 122 16.35 10.09 3.36
N PRO A 123 16.12 9.12 4.29
CA PRO A 123 17.06 8.83 5.37
C PRO A 123 18.39 8.32 4.81
N PHE A 124 19.50 8.90 5.28
CA PHE A 124 20.85 8.51 4.82
C PHE A 124 21.34 7.20 5.41
N ARG A 125 20.92 6.90 6.63
CA ARG A 125 21.20 5.63 7.29
C ARG A 125 19.94 4.78 7.26
N SER A 126 20.03 3.63 6.61
CA SER A 126 19.10 2.54 6.90
C SER A 126 19.24 2.22 8.39
N GLN A 127 18.17 2.30 9.15
CA GLN A 127 18.17 1.88 10.57
C GLN A 127 18.32 0.34 10.72
N ARG A 128 18.63 -0.35 9.63
CA ARG A 128 18.99 -1.78 9.61
C ARG A 128 20.12 -2.15 10.57
N ALA A 129 20.97 -1.20 10.96
CA ALA A 129 22.19 -1.47 11.71
C ALA A 129 21.97 -1.92 13.17
N LYS A 130 20.75 -1.82 13.68
CA LYS A 130 20.39 -2.36 14.99
C LYS A 130 19.07 -3.08 14.80
N ASN A 131 19.12 -4.39 14.70
CA ASN A 131 17.93 -5.23 14.79
C ASN A 131 17.40 -5.12 16.23
N PRO A 132 16.43 -4.23 16.54
CA PRO A 132 15.95 -4.10 17.93
C PRO A 132 15.23 -5.38 18.37
N GLY A 133 14.67 -6.14 17.42
CA GLY A 133 14.06 -7.43 17.68
C GLY A 133 15.03 -8.46 18.26
N SER A 134 16.35 -8.36 17.94
CA SER A 134 17.35 -9.26 18.54
C SER A 134 17.72 -8.92 19.98
N ARG A 135 17.33 -7.75 20.50
CA ARG A 135 17.66 -7.35 21.88
C ARG A 135 16.74 -7.97 22.95
N ASN A 136 15.50 -8.32 22.58
CA ASN A 136 14.52 -8.93 23.47
C ASN A 136 14.34 -10.44 23.26
N LEU A 137 14.93 -11.00 22.19
CA LEU A 137 15.08 -12.44 22.11
C LEU A 137 16.00 -12.85 23.26
N ARG A 138 15.45 -13.42 24.31
CA ARG A 138 16.21 -14.25 25.23
C ARG A 138 17.01 -15.19 24.33
N SER A 139 18.32 -15.18 24.46
CA SER A 139 19.24 -15.85 23.54
C SER A 139 18.75 -17.27 23.23
N GLY A 140 18.24 -17.49 22.01
CA GLY A 140 17.81 -18.79 21.51
C GLY A 140 16.34 -18.99 21.20
N GLU A 141 15.43 -18.06 21.52
CA GLU A 141 14.02 -18.22 21.15
C GLU A 141 13.75 -17.68 19.72
N PRO A 142 13.03 -18.43 18.86
CA PRO A 142 12.64 -17.96 17.54
C PRO A 142 11.64 -16.79 17.67
N ALA A 143 11.67 -15.85 16.71
CA ALA A 143 10.68 -14.79 16.64
C ALA A 143 9.28 -15.36 16.42
N GLU A 144 8.27 -14.77 17.06
CA GLU A 144 6.87 -15.21 16.95
C GLU A 144 6.24 -14.80 15.63
N VAL A 145 6.61 -13.63 15.11
CA VAL A 145 6.06 -13.02 13.91
C VAL A 145 7.15 -12.50 12.99
N VAL A 146 6.84 -12.39 11.70
CA VAL A 146 7.74 -11.78 10.71
C VAL A 146 7.14 -10.47 10.22
N LEU A 147 7.88 -9.36 10.33
CA LEU A 147 7.52 -8.09 9.71
C LEU A 147 8.02 -8.06 8.26
N PHE A 148 7.10 -8.03 7.30
CA PHE A 148 7.42 -7.84 5.89
C PHE A 148 7.79 -6.39 5.61
N THR A 149 9.06 -6.13 5.30
CA THR A 149 9.57 -4.77 5.14
C THR A 149 9.42 -4.20 3.73
N GLY A 150 9.17 -5.05 2.74
CA GLY A 150 9.02 -4.65 1.35
C GLY A 150 10.29 -4.03 0.74
N CYS A 151 10.11 -3.26 -0.34
CA CYS A 151 11.22 -2.63 -1.06
C CYS A 151 11.37 -1.14 -0.75
N VAL A 152 10.35 -0.33 -1.06
CA VAL A 152 10.37 1.14 -0.90
C VAL A 152 10.33 1.54 0.57
N MET A 153 9.45 0.92 1.35
CA MET A 153 9.30 1.20 2.78
C MET A 153 10.59 0.94 3.56
N ASP A 154 11.28 -0.17 3.27
CA ASP A 154 12.55 -0.51 3.94
C ASP A 154 13.64 0.56 3.75
N VAL A 155 13.58 1.30 2.63
CA VAL A 155 14.60 2.30 2.28
C VAL A 155 14.17 3.71 2.64
N TRP A 156 12.90 4.07 2.39
CA TRP A 156 12.43 5.45 2.50
C TRP A 156 11.71 5.75 3.81
N GLN A 157 11.13 4.73 4.45
CA GLN A 157 10.37 4.86 5.69
C GLN A 157 10.78 3.83 6.77
N PRO A 158 12.10 3.60 7.00
CA PRO A 158 12.56 2.62 7.97
C PRO A 158 12.14 2.95 9.41
N SER A 159 11.78 4.20 9.70
CA SER A 159 11.26 4.62 11.00
C SER A 159 9.89 4.03 11.31
N VAL A 160 9.06 3.77 10.30
CA VAL A 160 7.75 3.10 10.48
C VAL A 160 7.98 1.67 10.96
N HIS A 161 8.84 0.91 10.27
CA HIS A 161 9.21 -0.44 10.71
C HIS A 161 9.81 -0.45 12.14
N ALA A 162 10.63 0.55 12.48
CA ALA A 162 11.19 0.66 13.82
C ALA A 162 10.10 0.87 14.87
N ALA A 163 9.15 1.78 14.61
CA ALA A 163 8.02 2.04 15.50
C ALA A 163 7.14 0.80 15.71
N VAL A 164 6.84 0.07 14.63
CA VAL A 164 6.11 -1.20 14.72
C VAL A 164 6.83 -2.21 15.60
N ILE A 165 8.14 -2.39 15.40
CA ILE A 165 8.95 -3.32 16.18
C ILE A 165 9.01 -2.87 17.64
N ASP A 166 9.11 -1.57 17.91
CA ASP A 166 9.17 -1.03 19.28
C ASP A 166 7.84 -1.30 20.02
N VAL A 167 6.69 -1.11 19.36
CA VAL A 167 5.36 -1.42 19.94
C VAL A 167 5.21 -2.92 20.22
N LEU A 168 5.54 -3.78 19.26
CA LEU A 168 5.43 -5.23 19.44
C LEU A 168 6.37 -5.74 20.53
N ASN A 169 7.61 -5.24 20.59
CA ASN A 169 8.55 -5.58 21.67
C ASN A 169 8.07 -5.09 23.03
N ALA A 170 7.44 -3.90 23.11
CA ALA A 170 6.86 -3.40 24.35
C ALA A 170 5.70 -4.28 24.84
N ALA A 171 4.96 -4.90 23.92
CA ALA A 171 3.94 -5.92 24.21
C ALA A 171 4.54 -7.32 24.49
N GLY A 172 5.86 -7.48 24.45
CA GLY A 172 6.54 -8.78 24.71
C GLY A 172 6.53 -9.73 23.51
N ILE A 173 6.28 -9.21 22.29
CA ILE A 173 6.20 -10.00 21.06
C ILE A 173 7.54 -9.92 20.31
N ALA A 174 8.13 -11.09 20.05
CA ALA A 174 9.41 -11.20 19.34
C ALA A 174 9.20 -11.12 17.83
N VAL A 175 9.86 -10.15 17.17
CA VAL A 175 9.68 -9.81 15.75
C VAL A 175 10.96 -10.05 14.96
N GLU A 176 10.85 -10.75 13.84
CA GLU A 176 11.89 -10.83 12.83
C GLU A 176 11.54 -9.98 11.60
N ARG A 177 12.52 -9.34 10.97
CA ARG A 177 12.33 -8.61 9.70
C ARG A 177 12.55 -9.55 8.53
N SER A 178 11.69 -9.51 7.52
CA SER A 178 11.79 -10.36 6.33
C SER A 178 13.09 -10.18 5.53
N GLY A 179 13.70 -9.00 5.62
CA GLY A 179 14.98 -8.72 4.98
C GLY A 179 14.96 -8.75 3.44
N ASP A 180 16.15 -8.89 2.84
CA ASP A 180 16.33 -8.87 1.37
C ASP A 180 15.84 -10.14 0.68
N ALA A 181 15.74 -11.25 1.40
CA ALA A 181 15.30 -12.53 0.84
C ALA A 181 13.87 -12.44 0.29
N ALA A 182 12.96 -11.83 1.05
CA ALA A 182 11.58 -11.60 0.62
C ALA A 182 11.48 -10.50 -0.46
N GLY A 183 12.22 -9.38 -0.31
CA GLY A 183 12.32 -8.32 -1.31
C GLY A 183 11.00 -7.59 -1.59
N CYS A 184 10.65 -7.44 -2.87
CA CYS A 184 9.45 -6.73 -3.33
C CYS A 184 8.21 -7.63 -3.32
N CYS A 185 7.05 -7.08 -2.94
CA CYS A 185 5.76 -7.79 -2.99
C CYS A 185 5.19 -7.98 -4.40
N GLY A 186 5.71 -7.31 -5.43
CA GLY A 186 5.20 -7.40 -6.79
C GLY A 186 3.93 -6.57 -7.11
N ALA A 187 3.31 -5.91 -6.13
CA ALA A 187 2.07 -5.16 -6.33
C ALA A 187 2.12 -4.18 -7.51
N LEU A 188 3.20 -3.40 -7.63
CA LEU A 188 3.35 -2.43 -8.73
C LEU A 188 3.50 -3.09 -10.09
N HIS A 189 4.07 -4.31 -10.14
CA HIS A 189 4.16 -5.10 -11.37
C HIS A 189 2.78 -5.59 -11.79
N GLU A 190 1.99 -6.15 -10.86
CA GLU A 190 0.61 -6.57 -11.09
C GLU A 190 -0.25 -5.39 -11.57
N HIS A 191 -0.17 -4.23 -10.91
CA HIS A 191 -0.89 -3.02 -11.30
C HIS A 191 -0.46 -2.46 -12.66
N ALA A 192 0.76 -2.75 -13.11
CA ALA A 192 1.24 -2.41 -14.44
C ALA A 192 0.89 -3.47 -15.51
N GLY A 193 0.22 -4.57 -15.14
CA GLY A 193 -0.09 -5.68 -16.03
C GLY A 193 1.09 -6.64 -16.29
N LEU A 194 2.21 -6.48 -15.58
CA LEU A 194 3.40 -7.34 -15.68
C LEU A 194 3.23 -8.57 -14.78
N THR A 195 2.31 -9.45 -15.16
CA THR A 195 1.88 -10.59 -14.35
C THR A 195 3.01 -11.58 -14.07
N ASP A 196 3.86 -11.88 -15.06
CA ASP A 196 4.98 -12.82 -14.89
C ASP A 196 6.00 -12.30 -13.86
N ASP A 197 6.29 -11.00 -13.88
CA ASP A 197 7.14 -10.36 -12.88
C ASP A 197 6.50 -10.41 -11.49
N ALA A 198 5.19 -10.13 -11.40
CA ALA A 198 4.44 -10.21 -10.14
C ALA A 198 4.46 -11.64 -9.57
N VAL A 199 4.23 -12.66 -10.41
CA VAL A 199 4.34 -14.10 -10.06
C VAL A 199 5.74 -14.42 -9.55
N SER A 200 6.79 -13.97 -10.23
CA SER A 200 8.18 -14.20 -9.82
C SER A 200 8.47 -13.61 -8.44
N HIS A 201 7.94 -12.41 -8.14
CA HIS A 201 8.04 -11.80 -6.81
C HIS A 201 7.26 -12.59 -5.76
N ALA A 202 6.04 -12.99 -6.06
CA ALA A 202 5.18 -13.74 -5.15
C ALA A 202 5.80 -15.11 -4.77
N LEU A 203 6.35 -15.83 -5.74
CA LEU A 203 7.07 -17.09 -5.50
C LEU A 203 8.28 -16.89 -4.58
N ARG A 204 9.05 -15.82 -4.80
CA ARG A 204 10.20 -15.49 -3.94
C ARG A 204 9.79 -15.19 -2.51
N VAL A 205 8.76 -14.37 -2.31
CA VAL A 205 8.26 -14.01 -0.98
C VAL A 205 7.72 -15.24 -0.26
N THR A 206 6.89 -16.04 -0.93
CA THR A 206 6.32 -17.27 -0.37
C THR A 206 7.41 -18.26 0.05
N ALA A 207 8.45 -18.44 -0.76
CA ALA A 207 9.59 -19.30 -0.43
C ALA A 207 10.42 -18.75 0.75
N ALA A 208 10.68 -17.44 0.77
CA ALA A 208 11.49 -16.81 1.82
C ALA A 208 10.80 -16.80 3.19
N LEU A 209 9.46 -16.85 3.22
CA LEU A 209 8.64 -16.79 4.42
C LEU A 209 7.79 -18.07 4.57
N SER A 210 8.39 -19.24 4.35
CA SER A 210 7.70 -20.54 4.33
C SER A 210 7.56 -21.21 5.70
N ASP A 211 8.05 -20.60 6.78
CA ASP A 211 8.15 -21.18 8.12
C ASP A 211 6.84 -21.25 8.92
N GLY A 212 5.73 -20.79 8.37
CA GLY A 212 4.40 -20.89 8.97
C GLY A 212 4.03 -19.77 9.95
N ARG A 213 4.96 -18.90 10.34
CA ARG A 213 4.68 -17.78 11.26
C ARG A 213 3.74 -16.74 10.63
N PRO A 214 2.96 -15.98 11.44
CA PRO A 214 2.24 -14.82 10.97
C PRO A 214 3.17 -13.81 10.28
N VAL A 215 2.71 -13.26 9.14
CA VAL A 215 3.42 -12.23 8.37
C VAL A 215 2.69 -10.92 8.54
N LEU A 216 3.28 -9.99 9.29
CA LEU A 216 2.74 -8.67 9.55
C LEU A 216 3.22 -7.69 8.48
N VAL A 217 2.35 -6.82 8.01
CA VAL A 217 2.66 -5.85 6.96
C VAL A 217 2.20 -4.46 7.39
N ASP A 218 3.09 -3.48 7.35
CA ASP A 218 2.82 -2.09 7.70
C ASP A 218 2.66 -1.17 6.45
N SER A 219 2.43 -1.80 5.29
CA SER A 219 2.18 -1.12 4.02
C SER A 219 0.94 -1.70 3.36
N ALA A 220 -0.15 -0.94 3.31
CA ALA A 220 -1.45 -1.38 2.83
C ALA A 220 -1.42 -2.00 1.42
N GLY A 221 -0.63 -1.43 0.49
CA GLY A 221 -0.50 -1.98 -0.86
C GLY A 221 0.26 -3.30 -0.91
N CYS A 222 1.27 -3.48 -0.06
CA CYS A 222 1.97 -4.76 0.06
C CYS A 222 1.08 -5.80 0.75
N GLY A 223 0.39 -5.43 1.84
CA GLY A 223 -0.53 -6.33 2.55
C GLY A 223 -1.61 -6.87 1.62
N ALA A 224 -2.25 -6.00 0.84
CA ALA A 224 -3.22 -6.38 -0.17
C ALA A 224 -2.65 -7.40 -1.18
N ALA A 225 -1.46 -7.12 -1.74
CA ALA A 225 -0.83 -8.03 -2.69
C ALA A 225 -0.52 -9.40 -2.07
N LEU A 226 0.07 -9.44 -0.88
CA LEU A 226 0.42 -10.69 -0.20
C LEU A 226 -0.82 -11.53 0.14
N LYS A 227 -1.92 -10.90 0.55
CA LYS A 227 -3.22 -11.58 0.79
C LYS A 227 -3.81 -12.19 -0.49
N HIS A 228 -3.42 -11.69 -1.66
CA HIS A 228 -3.90 -12.19 -2.95
C HIS A 228 -2.97 -13.20 -3.65
N TYR A 229 -1.84 -13.58 -3.06
CA TYR A 229 -0.93 -14.55 -3.66
C TYR A 229 -1.57 -15.92 -3.92
N GLY A 230 -2.51 -16.34 -3.07
CA GLY A 230 -3.28 -17.57 -3.30
C GLY A 230 -3.97 -17.58 -4.66
N ARG A 231 -4.61 -16.45 -5.03
CA ARG A 231 -5.25 -16.26 -6.33
C ARG A 231 -4.23 -16.12 -7.46
N LEU A 232 -3.16 -15.35 -7.24
CA LEU A 232 -2.14 -15.06 -8.25
C LEU A 232 -1.36 -16.33 -8.66
N LEU A 233 -1.01 -17.16 -7.69
CA LEU A 233 -0.20 -18.37 -7.92
C LEU A 233 -1.03 -19.64 -8.10
N GLY A 234 -2.31 -19.64 -7.73
CA GLY A 234 -3.22 -20.78 -7.89
C GLY A 234 -2.79 -22.05 -7.14
N SER A 235 -1.95 -21.96 -6.11
CA SER A 235 -1.40 -23.10 -5.40
C SER A 235 -1.86 -23.16 -3.94
N LYS A 236 -1.92 -24.39 -3.38
CA LYS A 236 -2.27 -24.60 -1.97
C LYS A 236 -1.30 -23.88 -1.04
N ALA A 237 0.00 -23.96 -1.28
CA ALA A 237 1.03 -23.30 -0.49
C ALA A 237 0.87 -21.77 -0.49
N ALA A 238 0.48 -21.16 -1.63
CA ALA A 238 0.22 -19.74 -1.72
C ALA A 238 -1.06 -19.35 -0.96
N ASN A 239 -2.10 -20.17 -0.96
CA ASN A 239 -3.30 -19.94 -0.16
C ASN A 239 -2.99 -20.02 1.34
N GLU A 240 -2.21 -21.01 1.78
CA GLU A 240 -1.74 -21.15 3.16
C GLU A 240 -0.85 -19.94 3.57
N PHE A 241 0.01 -19.46 2.66
CA PHE A 241 0.77 -18.25 2.88
C PHE A 241 -0.15 -17.02 3.08
N SER A 242 -1.08 -16.79 2.14
CA SER A 242 -1.99 -15.64 2.17
C SER A 242 -2.87 -15.61 3.43
N SER A 243 -3.27 -16.77 3.96
CA SER A 243 -4.14 -16.86 5.15
C SER A 243 -3.47 -16.44 6.45
N ARG A 244 -2.14 -16.32 6.49
CA ARG A 244 -1.37 -15.84 7.65
C ARG A 244 -0.74 -14.47 7.46
N VAL A 245 -1.15 -13.74 6.42
CA VAL A 245 -0.76 -12.35 6.18
C VAL A 245 -1.78 -11.42 6.82
N TYR A 246 -1.30 -10.51 7.64
CA TYR A 246 -2.12 -9.54 8.35
C TYR A 246 -1.58 -8.12 8.15
N ASP A 247 -2.47 -7.14 8.03
CA ASP A 247 -2.09 -5.76 8.31
C ASP A 247 -1.67 -5.64 9.79
N ILE A 248 -0.72 -4.78 10.08
CA ILE A 248 -0.21 -4.63 11.45
C ILE A 248 -1.33 -4.26 12.44
N HIS A 249 -2.26 -3.38 12.05
CA HIS A 249 -3.34 -2.95 12.91
C HIS A 249 -4.37 -4.07 13.12
N GLU A 250 -4.71 -4.79 12.04
CA GLU A 250 -5.60 -5.96 12.07
C GLU A 250 -5.10 -7.01 13.08
N TRP A 251 -3.81 -7.34 13.03
CA TRP A 251 -3.23 -8.31 13.93
C TRP A 251 -3.14 -7.80 15.37
N CYS A 252 -2.78 -6.54 15.56
CA CYS A 252 -2.61 -5.93 16.89
C CYS A 252 -3.92 -5.82 17.67
N VAL A 253 -5.06 -5.63 17.01
CA VAL A 253 -6.37 -5.56 17.68
C VAL A 253 -6.72 -6.91 18.33
N ASP A 254 -6.37 -8.01 17.68
CA ASP A 254 -6.70 -9.37 18.15
C ASP A 254 -5.71 -9.90 19.19
N ASP A 255 -4.52 -9.28 19.36
CA ASP A 255 -3.53 -9.73 20.36
C ASP A 255 -3.76 -9.06 21.71
N SER A 256 -4.04 -9.88 22.72
CA SER A 256 -4.34 -9.42 24.09
C SER A 256 -3.18 -8.68 24.76
N ARG A 257 -1.92 -8.95 24.38
CA ARG A 257 -0.73 -8.28 24.90
C ARG A 257 -0.65 -6.83 24.41
N VAL A 258 -1.00 -6.60 23.11
CA VAL A 258 -1.09 -5.25 22.54
C VAL A 258 -2.25 -4.48 23.17
N SER A 259 -3.42 -5.11 23.31
CA SER A 259 -4.57 -4.50 23.98
C SER A 259 -4.25 -4.10 25.42
N SER A 260 -3.51 -4.95 26.17
CA SER A 260 -3.05 -4.64 27.53
C SER A 260 -2.04 -3.49 27.54
N LEU A 261 -1.14 -3.42 26.57
CA LEU A 261 -0.20 -2.30 26.41
C LEU A 261 -0.96 -1.00 26.16
N VAL A 262 -1.93 -0.99 25.25
CA VAL A 262 -2.76 0.19 24.96
C VAL A 262 -3.50 0.66 26.21
N ALA A 263 -4.16 -0.26 26.94
CA ALA A 263 -4.84 0.05 28.18
C ALA A 263 -3.88 0.61 29.26
N SER A 264 -2.62 0.16 29.30
CA SER A 264 -1.62 0.65 30.26
C SER A 264 -1.19 2.10 30.04
N VAL A 265 -1.36 2.63 28.83
CA VAL A 265 -1.02 4.03 28.48
C VAL A 265 -2.25 4.94 28.43
N GLU A 266 -3.44 4.38 28.49
CA GLU A 266 -4.69 5.13 28.54
C GLU A 266 -4.69 6.10 29.75
N GLY A 267 -4.99 7.37 29.51
CA GLY A 267 -5.06 8.42 30.53
C GLY A 267 -3.71 8.92 31.10
N ARG A 268 -2.57 8.40 30.63
CA ARG A 268 -1.24 8.84 31.12
C ARG A 268 -0.80 10.20 30.59
N THR A 269 -1.23 10.58 29.40
CA THR A 269 -0.94 11.86 28.74
C THR A 269 -2.23 12.48 28.24
N GLY A 270 -2.25 13.79 28.04
CA GLY A 270 -3.36 14.43 27.33
C GLY A 270 -3.64 13.71 26.02
N ARG A 271 -4.92 13.48 25.72
CA ARG A 271 -5.32 12.74 24.50
C ARG A 271 -4.96 13.57 23.26
N PRO A 272 -4.09 13.07 22.37
CA PRO A 272 -3.82 13.77 21.12
C PRO A 272 -5.05 13.74 20.20
N ILE A 273 -5.25 14.81 19.44
CA ILE A 273 -6.24 14.84 18.38
C ILE A 273 -5.60 14.26 17.12
N VAL A 274 -6.23 13.23 16.55
CA VAL A 274 -5.72 12.49 15.39
C VAL A 274 -6.75 12.50 14.28
N VAL A 275 -6.36 13.04 13.11
CA VAL A 275 -7.16 12.94 11.88
C VAL A 275 -6.81 11.65 11.16
N VAL A 276 -7.80 10.79 10.91
CA VAL A 276 -7.60 9.48 10.28
C VAL A 276 -7.79 9.56 8.78
N GLN A 277 -6.79 9.06 8.02
CA GLN A 277 -6.86 8.92 6.57
C GLN A 277 -6.52 7.48 6.17
N ASP A 278 -7.50 6.73 5.69
CA ASP A 278 -7.32 5.34 5.29
C ASP A 278 -6.61 5.24 3.93
N PRO A 279 -5.56 4.42 3.82
CA PRO A 279 -5.07 3.97 2.52
C PRO A 279 -6.15 3.17 1.79
N CYS A 280 -6.32 3.40 0.48
CA CYS A 280 -7.37 2.75 -0.31
C CYS A 280 -7.33 1.21 -0.20
N HIS A 281 -6.14 0.61 -0.28
CA HIS A 281 -6.00 -0.85 -0.16
C HIS A 281 -6.28 -1.38 1.25
N LEU A 282 -6.07 -0.59 2.31
CA LEU A 282 -6.48 -0.98 3.66
C LEU A 282 -8.01 -1.00 3.77
N ARG A 283 -8.67 0.06 3.24
CA ARG A 283 -10.12 0.24 3.36
C ARG A 283 -10.91 -0.64 2.41
N HIS A 284 -10.52 -0.67 1.13
CA HIS A 284 -11.35 -1.26 0.08
C HIS A 284 -10.94 -2.68 -0.32
N ASP A 285 -9.66 -3.02 -0.20
CA ASP A 285 -9.13 -4.34 -0.55
C ASP A 285 -9.05 -5.25 0.69
N GLN A 286 -8.23 -4.88 1.67
CA GLN A 286 -8.07 -5.67 2.90
C GLN A 286 -9.27 -5.57 3.85
N LYS A 287 -10.04 -4.47 3.81
CA LYS A 287 -11.25 -4.22 4.62
C LYS A 287 -11.00 -4.27 6.14
N CYS A 288 -9.80 -3.90 6.58
CA CYS A 288 -9.39 -3.90 7.99
C CYS A 288 -9.05 -2.50 8.52
N HIS A 289 -9.56 -1.44 7.89
CA HIS A 289 -9.31 -0.04 8.28
C HIS A 289 -9.88 0.34 9.65
N ASP A 290 -10.93 -0.34 10.12
CA ASP A 290 -11.51 -0.09 11.44
C ASP A 290 -10.54 -0.45 12.57
N SER A 291 -9.66 -1.42 12.36
CA SER A 291 -8.62 -1.81 13.34
C SER A 291 -7.70 -0.64 13.72
N VAL A 292 -7.46 0.32 12.83
CA VAL A 292 -6.72 1.55 13.14
C VAL A 292 -7.45 2.36 14.21
N ARG A 293 -8.77 2.47 14.08
CA ARG A 293 -9.62 3.21 15.01
C ARG A 293 -9.71 2.50 16.36
N ASP A 294 -9.84 1.19 16.34
CA ASP A 294 -9.96 0.38 17.56
C ASP A 294 -8.68 0.47 18.42
N LEU A 295 -7.51 0.55 17.79
CA LEU A 295 -6.25 0.77 18.50
C LEU A 295 -6.06 2.21 19.00
N LEU A 296 -6.56 3.20 18.26
CA LEU A 296 -6.31 4.60 18.60
C LEU A 296 -7.34 5.21 19.55
N ARG A 297 -8.62 4.80 19.48
CA ARG A 297 -9.70 5.35 20.33
C ARG A 297 -9.41 5.35 21.84
N PRO A 298 -8.75 4.36 22.43
CA PRO A 298 -8.42 4.40 23.85
C PRO A 298 -7.44 5.51 24.22
N ILE A 299 -6.58 5.94 23.28
CA ILE A 299 -5.44 6.83 23.56
C ILE A 299 -5.49 8.17 22.81
N ALA A 300 -6.43 8.37 21.88
CA ALA A 300 -6.54 9.58 21.06
C ALA A 300 -8.01 9.96 20.81
N ASP A 301 -8.24 11.24 20.54
CA ASP A 301 -9.51 11.76 20.03
C ASP A 301 -9.45 11.78 18.50
N LEU A 302 -10.33 10.99 17.85
CA LEU A 302 -10.27 10.77 16.41
C LEU A 302 -11.20 11.72 15.67
N ILE A 303 -10.68 12.31 14.59
CA ILE A 303 -11.44 13.10 13.62
C ILE A 303 -11.45 12.34 12.29
N GLU A 304 -12.62 12.04 11.80
CA GLU A 304 -12.83 11.43 10.48
C GLU A 304 -12.84 12.49 9.37
N LEU A 305 -12.34 12.12 8.20
CA LEU A 305 -12.44 12.98 7.03
C LEU A 305 -13.84 12.93 6.43
N ASP A 306 -14.33 14.07 5.96
CA ASP A 306 -15.64 14.26 5.34
C ASP A 306 -15.72 13.75 3.88
N ASP A 307 -14.75 12.98 3.43
CA ASP A 307 -14.63 12.51 2.07
C ASP A 307 -14.93 11.01 1.88
N GLU A 308 -15.45 10.35 2.91
CA GLU A 308 -15.86 8.94 2.88
C GLU A 308 -14.75 7.96 2.41
N GLY A 309 -13.51 8.27 2.72
CA GLY A 309 -12.36 7.44 2.35
C GLY A 309 -11.98 7.49 0.87
N LEU A 310 -12.30 8.58 0.17
CA LEU A 310 -11.92 8.75 -1.23
C LEU A 310 -10.41 8.73 -1.44
N CYS A 311 -10.01 8.27 -2.62
CA CYS A 311 -8.61 8.13 -3.02
C CYS A 311 -7.83 9.43 -2.90
N CYS A 312 -6.58 9.34 -2.39
CA CYS A 312 -5.65 10.47 -2.28
C CYS A 312 -4.86 10.76 -3.58
N GLY A 313 -5.05 9.96 -4.64
CA GLY A 313 -4.37 10.13 -5.91
C GLY A 313 -2.96 9.53 -6.00
N ALA A 314 -2.38 9.01 -4.92
CA ALA A 314 -1.00 8.50 -4.96
C ALA A 314 -0.82 7.28 -5.88
N GLY A 315 -1.60 6.20 -5.66
CA GLY A 315 -1.67 5.02 -6.54
C GLY A 315 -0.33 4.41 -6.97
N GLY A 316 0.69 4.43 -6.14
CA GLY A 316 2.02 3.92 -6.48
C GLY A 316 2.65 4.67 -7.68
N ALA A 317 2.79 4.02 -8.82
CA ALA A 317 3.32 4.64 -10.04
C ALA A 317 2.34 5.61 -10.73
N TYR A 318 1.07 5.61 -10.34
CA TYR A 318 0.02 6.41 -10.98
C TYR A 318 0.32 7.91 -11.00
N GLN A 319 0.83 8.47 -9.91
CA GLN A 319 1.20 9.89 -9.83
C GLN A 319 2.29 10.31 -10.83
N LEU A 320 3.11 9.36 -11.30
CA LEU A 320 4.13 9.58 -12.33
C LEU A 320 3.56 9.47 -13.74
N LEU A 321 2.58 8.58 -13.92
CA LEU A 321 1.98 8.27 -15.22
C LEU A 321 0.81 9.19 -15.56
N GLN A 322 0.06 9.63 -14.54
CA GLN A 322 -1.15 10.44 -14.64
C GLN A 322 -1.10 11.64 -13.69
N PRO A 323 -0.10 12.54 -13.81
CA PRO A 323 0.18 13.58 -12.81
C PRO A 323 -0.99 14.53 -12.58
N ASP A 324 -1.72 14.92 -13.64
CA ASP A 324 -2.84 15.87 -13.52
C ASP A 324 -4.02 15.27 -12.76
N LEU A 325 -4.38 14.01 -13.05
CA LEU A 325 -5.46 13.31 -12.36
C LEU A 325 -5.07 13.00 -10.91
N ALA A 326 -3.83 12.63 -10.68
CA ALA A 326 -3.29 12.40 -9.33
C ALA A 326 -3.30 13.69 -8.51
N GLN A 327 -2.89 14.82 -9.10
CA GLN A 327 -2.91 16.14 -8.47
C GLN A 327 -4.34 16.55 -8.09
N ALA A 328 -5.30 16.44 -9.02
CA ALA A 328 -6.69 16.82 -8.76
C ALA A 328 -7.33 15.97 -7.65
N ALA A 329 -7.01 14.67 -7.57
CA ALA A 329 -7.45 13.80 -6.48
C ALA A 329 -6.80 14.20 -5.15
N ARG A 330 -5.49 14.49 -5.12
CA ARG A 330 -4.74 14.94 -3.96
C ARG A 330 -5.26 16.26 -3.41
N ASP A 331 -5.54 17.23 -4.27
CA ASP A 331 -6.02 18.55 -3.84
C ASP A 331 -7.36 18.45 -3.11
N ARG A 332 -8.27 17.56 -3.56
CA ARG A 332 -9.52 17.27 -2.85
C ARG A 332 -9.26 16.63 -1.48
N LYS A 333 -8.35 15.67 -1.39
CA LYS A 333 -7.98 15.03 -0.13
C LYS A 333 -7.37 16.04 0.85
N VAL A 334 -6.43 16.87 0.38
CA VAL A 334 -5.81 17.91 1.20
C VAL A 334 -6.85 18.93 1.68
N ALA A 335 -7.81 19.32 0.82
CA ALA A 335 -8.90 20.20 1.23
C ALA A 335 -9.77 19.59 2.35
N SER A 336 -10.05 18.27 2.30
CA SER A 336 -10.75 17.56 3.37
C SER A 336 -9.94 17.56 4.68
N VAL A 337 -8.63 17.26 4.62
CA VAL A 337 -7.74 17.35 5.78
C VAL A 337 -7.74 18.76 6.37
N HIS A 338 -7.63 19.80 5.54
CA HIS A 338 -7.66 21.18 6.01
C HIS A 338 -8.99 21.56 6.69
N ARG A 339 -10.13 21.03 6.23
CA ARG A 339 -11.41 21.24 6.92
C ARG A 339 -11.40 20.57 8.29
N ALA A 340 -10.91 19.34 8.36
CA ALA A 340 -10.84 18.56 9.61
C ALA A 340 -9.98 19.25 10.70
N ILE A 341 -8.88 19.93 10.30
CA ILE A 341 -7.94 20.54 11.27
C ILE A 341 -8.23 22.01 11.59
N ARG A 342 -9.17 22.67 10.90
CA ARG A 342 -9.41 24.11 11.07
C ARG A 342 -9.89 24.53 12.46
N SER A 343 -10.50 23.64 13.20
CA SER A 343 -11.05 23.89 14.54
C SER A 343 -10.05 23.60 15.66
N GLU A 344 -8.87 23.10 15.36
CA GLU A 344 -7.97 22.51 16.34
C GLU A 344 -6.57 23.15 16.29
N SER A 345 -5.99 23.41 17.48
CA SER A 345 -4.66 24.04 17.59
C SER A 345 -3.49 23.07 17.49
N SER A 346 -3.70 21.77 17.71
CA SER A 346 -2.67 20.73 17.64
C SER A 346 -3.29 19.41 17.16
N VAL A 347 -2.95 19.00 15.94
CA VAL A 347 -3.50 17.81 15.28
C VAL A 347 -2.38 16.94 14.73
N THR A 348 -2.53 15.61 14.85
CA THR A 348 -1.67 14.61 14.19
C THR A 348 -2.47 13.88 13.11
N LEU A 349 -1.87 13.69 11.94
CA LEU A 349 -2.46 12.88 10.86
C LEU A 349 -2.03 11.41 11.02
N ALA A 350 -2.99 10.51 11.05
CA ALA A 350 -2.81 9.06 11.12
C ALA A 350 -3.30 8.34 9.84
#